data_e83bef32e102f91c1ff00109f3e6d4ba
#
_entry.id   e83bef32e102f91c1ff00109f3e6d4ba
#
_cell.length_a   1.000
_cell.length_b   1.000
_cell.length_c   1.000
_cell.angle_alpha   90.00
_cell.angle_beta   90.00
_cell.angle_gamma   90.00
#
_symmetry.space_group_name_H-M   'P 1'
#
loop_
_entity.id
_entity.type
_entity.pdbx_description
1 polymer ?
#
loop_
_entity_poly.entity_id
_entity_poly.type
_entity_poly.pdbx_seq_one_letter_code
_entity_poly.pdbx_strand_id
1 'polypeptide(L)'
;MAQNYTFTGSLTMTASSTTGYSASMSGSTTLNITGVDQIASGRIDCATGSDATIMAAPGVGRILYVKNMDDTSTLEIYEGASSDNDLIGVLKPNEFLFTIIRGTGTTTARGTSNAVTAEYFAVEIDSAA
;
A
#
# COMPACT_ATOMS: atom_id res chain seq x y z
N MET A 1 -8.88 9.56 22.22
CA MET A 1 -9.67 8.31 22.37
C MET A 1 -9.60 7.53 21.06
N ALA A 2 -9.18 6.29 21.12
CA ALA A 2 -9.13 5.43 19.94
C ALA A 2 -10.55 5.14 19.43
N GLN A 3 -10.71 5.02 18.13
CA GLN A 3 -12.00 4.77 17.50
C GLN A 3 -12.03 3.37 16.88
N ASN A 4 -13.22 2.85 16.71
CA ASN A 4 -13.42 1.54 16.10
C ASN A 4 -13.82 1.73 14.64
N TYR A 5 -13.22 0.93 13.77
CA TYR A 5 -13.46 0.99 12.32
C TYR A 5 -13.72 -0.40 11.76
N THR A 6 -14.50 -0.43 10.70
CA THR A 6 -14.65 -1.62 9.86
C THR A 6 -14.05 -1.30 8.50
N PHE A 7 -13.10 -2.12 8.08
CA PHE A 7 -12.47 -2.01 6.77
C PHE A 7 -12.84 -3.19 5.90
N THR A 8 -13.26 -2.90 4.68
CA THR A 8 -13.57 -3.93 3.70
C THR A 8 -12.73 -3.67 2.46
N GLY A 9 -11.96 -4.67 2.07
CA GLY A 9 -11.22 -4.67 0.82
C GLY A 9 -11.68 -5.82 -0.07
N SER A 10 -11.78 -5.57 -1.35
CA SER A 10 -12.12 -6.60 -2.33
C SER A 10 -11.25 -6.47 -3.57
N LEU A 11 -10.93 -7.60 -4.18
CA LEU A 11 -10.17 -7.69 -5.42
C LEU A 11 -10.83 -8.70 -6.34
N THR A 12 -11.03 -8.30 -7.59
CA THR A 12 -11.45 -9.21 -8.67
C THR A 12 -10.35 -9.21 -9.74
N MET A 13 -9.88 -10.41 -10.08
CA MET A 13 -8.89 -10.59 -11.13
C MET A 13 -9.53 -11.37 -12.27
N THR A 14 -9.40 -10.85 -13.48
CA THR A 14 -9.93 -11.48 -14.68
C THR A 14 -8.82 -11.56 -15.73
N ALA A 15 -8.65 -12.72 -16.32
CA ALA A 15 -7.76 -12.93 -17.45
C ALA A 15 -8.54 -13.53 -18.61
N SER A 16 -8.29 -13.04 -19.81
CA SER A 16 -8.88 -13.57 -21.04
C SER A 16 -7.85 -13.59 -22.15
N SER A 17 -7.98 -14.53 -23.06
CA SER A 17 -7.10 -14.65 -24.23
C SER A 17 -7.91 -14.56 -25.52
N THR A 18 -7.23 -14.24 -26.62
CA THR A 18 -7.83 -14.21 -27.95
C THR A 18 -8.23 -15.59 -28.46
N THR A 19 -7.79 -16.66 -27.82
CA THR A 19 -8.13 -18.05 -28.16
C THR A 19 -9.33 -18.58 -27.39
N GLY A 20 -10.03 -17.71 -26.63
CA GLY A 20 -11.25 -18.08 -25.94
C GLY A 20 -11.07 -18.55 -24.49
N TYR A 21 -9.86 -18.61 -23.98
CA TYR A 21 -9.62 -18.91 -22.57
C TYR A 21 -9.95 -17.69 -21.70
N SER A 22 -10.67 -17.90 -20.63
CA SER A 22 -10.90 -16.87 -19.61
C SER A 22 -10.89 -17.48 -18.22
N ALA A 23 -10.39 -16.74 -17.28
CA ALA A 23 -10.39 -17.09 -15.87
C ALA A 23 -10.65 -15.84 -15.03
N SER A 24 -11.40 -15.98 -13.97
CA SER A 24 -11.60 -14.90 -13.01
C SER A 24 -11.49 -15.44 -11.58
N MET A 25 -11.00 -14.59 -10.70
CA MET A 25 -10.87 -14.91 -9.28
C MET A 25 -11.19 -13.65 -8.49
N SER A 26 -11.97 -13.79 -7.44
CA SER A 26 -12.29 -12.66 -6.58
C SER A 26 -12.17 -13.06 -5.12
N GLY A 27 -11.79 -12.09 -4.30
CA GLY A 27 -11.71 -12.26 -2.86
C GLY A 27 -12.08 -10.97 -2.16
N SER A 28 -12.61 -11.09 -0.96
CA SER A 28 -12.89 -9.94 -0.12
C SER A 28 -12.51 -10.26 1.32
N THR A 29 -12.14 -9.23 2.05
CA THR A 29 -11.88 -9.34 3.48
C THR A 29 -12.50 -8.15 4.20
N THR A 30 -13.03 -8.40 5.39
CA THR A 30 -13.54 -7.36 6.27
C THR A 30 -12.84 -7.50 7.61
N LEU A 31 -12.25 -6.41 8.05
CA LEU A 31 -11.57 -6.34 9.34
C LEU A 31 -12.28 -5.33 10.24
N ASN A 32 -12.68 -5.77 11.41
CA ASN A 32 -13.15 -4.89 12.48
C ASN A 32 -11.97 -4.57 13.36
N ILE A 33 -11.54 -3.33 13.35
CA ILE A 33 -10.35 -2.88 14.06
C ILE A 33 -10.78 -1.92 15.15
N THR A 34 -10.37 -2.20 16.37
CA THR A 34 -10.60 -1.35 17.53
C THR A 34 -9.32 -0.62 17.91
N GLY A 35 -9.45 0.60 18.36
CA GLY A 35 -8.31 1.35 18.85
C GLY A 35 -7.35 1.83 17.77
N VAL A 36 -7.86 2.17 16.58
CA VAL A 36 -7.03 2.71 15.50
C VAL A 36 -6.46 4.06 15.90
N ASP A 37 -5.14 4.17 15.95
CA ASP A 37 -4.44 5.38 16.31
C ASP A 37 -4.01 6.20 15.10
N GLN A 38 -3.83 5.57 13.95
CA GLN A 38 -3.33 6.22 12.74
C GLN A 38 -4.11 5.81 11.50
N ILE A 39 -4.56 6.79 10.74
CA ILE A 39 -5.05 6.62 9.36
C ILE A 39 -4.33 7.66 8.51
N ALA A 40 -3.74 7.23 7.42
CA ALA A 40 -3.08 8.10 6.45
C ALA A 40 -3.65 7.85 5.07
N SER A 41 -4.02 8.91 4.36
CA SER A 41 -4.56 8.80 3.01
C SER A 41 -4.31 10.07 2.22
N GLY A 42 -4.28 9.95 0.91
CA GLY A 42 -4.10 11.07 0.01
C GLY A 42 -3.19 10.75 -1.16
N ARG A 43 -2.52 11.79 -1.66
CA ARG A 43 -1.51 11.70 -2.70
C ARG A 43 -0.22 12.35 -2.20
N ILE A 44 0.90 11.75 -2.56
CA ILE A 44 2.21 12.22 -2.13
C ILE A 44 3.21 12.11 -3.29
N ASP A 45 4.10 13.09 -3.38
CA ASP A 45 5.19 13.06 -4.36
C ASP A 45 6.37 12.29 -3.78
N CYS A 46 6.78 11.24 -4.47
CA CYS A 46 7.87 10.36 -4.09
C CYS A 46 9.09 10.68 -4.94
N ALA A 47 10.05 11.37 -4.38
CA ALA A 47 11.27 11.76 -5.07
C ALA A 47 12.20 10.55 -5.29
N THR A 48 13.21 10.70 -6.14
CA THR A 48 14.21 9.66 -6.37
C THR A 48 15.35 9.70 -5.35
N GLY A 49 15.61 10.84 -4.77
CA GLY A 49 16.75 11.05 -3.86
C GLY A 49 16.44 10.94 -2.37
N SER A 50 15.17 10.76 -2.03
CA SER A 50 14.73 10.69 -0.63
C SER A 50 13.47 9.86 -0.50
N ASP A 51 13.27 9.28 0.67
CA ASP A 51 12.09 8.48 0.97
C ASP A 51 10.93 9.37 1.39
N ALA A 52 9.78 9.21 0.77
CA ALA A 52 8.54 9.83 1.22
C ALA A 52 7.85 8.91 2.22
N THR A 53 7.39 9.46 3.34
CA THR A 53 6.70 8.68 4.37
C THR A 53 5.22 8.57 4.05
N ILE A 54 4.74 7.34 3.84
CA ILE A 54 3.33 7.03 3.68
C ILE A 54 2.66 6.89 5.04
N MET A 55 3.28 6.13 5.94
CA MET A 55 2.79 5.96 7.31
C MET A 55 3.96 5.82 8.26
N ALA A 56 3.91 6.55 9.38
CA ALA A 56 4.86 6.38 10.46
C ALA A 56 4.75 4.96 11.06
N ALA A 57 5.80 4.51 11.75
CA ALA A 57 5.88 3.17 12.29
C ALA A 57 4.64 2.82 13.14
N PRO A 58 3.85 1.81 12.75
CA PRO A 58 2.72 1.35 13.55
C PRO A 58 3.17 0.43 14.69
N GLY A 59 2.32 0.25 15.67
CA GLY A 59 2.64 -0.62 16.82
C GLY A 59 2.60 -2.10 16.49
N VAL A 60 1.75 -2.53 15.59
CA VAL A 60 1.52 -3.97 15.29
C VAL A 60 1.56 -4.26 13.79
N GLY A 61 1.00 -3.39 12.99
CA GLY A 61 0.94 -3.59 11.55
C GLY A 61 -0.01 -2.61 10.90
N ARG A 62 -0.26 -2.82 9.62
CA ARG A 62 -1.09 -1.90 8.82
C ARG A 62 -1.81 -2.61 7.69
N ILE A 63 -2.95 -2.05 7.30
CA ILE A 63 -3.59 -2.28 6.01
C ILE A 63 -3.05 -1.21 5.07
N LEU A 64 -2.58 -1.58 3.91
CA LEU A 64 -1.92 -0.67 2.98
C LEU A 64 -2.48 -0.81 1.57
N TYR A 65 -2.90 0.30 1.00
CA TYR A 65 -3.16 0.48 -0.42
C TYR A 65 -2.24 1.55 -0.96
N VAL A 66 -1.57 1.29 -2.06
CA VAL A 66 -0.75 2.27 -2.77
C VAL A 66 -0.94 2.08 -4.27
N LYS A 67 -1.12 3.17 -4.99
CA LYS A 67 -1.19 3.19 -6.45
C LYS A 67 -0.16 4.16 -7.01
N ASN A 68 0.55 3.70 -8.03
CA ASN A 68 1.41 4.56 -8.82
C ASN A 68 0.55 5.34 -9.82
N MET A 69 0.47 6.66 -9.64
CA MET A 69 -0.33 7.55 -10.48
C MET A 69 0.45 8.16 -11.65
N ASP A 70 1.71 7.77 -11.82
CA ASP A 70 2.55 8.24 -12.91
C ASP A 70 2.29 7.43 -14.19
N ASP A 71 2.61 8.03 -15.33
CA ASP A 71 2.47 7.41 -16.65
C ASP A 71 3.74 6.72 -17.14
N THR A 72 4.90 7.05 -16.59
CA THR A 72 6.19 6.67 -17.16
C THR A 72 7.18 6.06 -16.17
N SER A 73 7.07 6.41 -14.91
CA SER A 73 8.08 6.07 -13.89
C SER A 73 7.60 5.04 -12.90
N THR A 74 8.54 4.27 -12.37
CA THR A 74 8.27 3.19 -11.42
C THR A 74 8.38 3.69 -9.98
N LEU A 75 7.50 3.18 -9.12
CA LEU A 75 7.46 3.46 -7.70
C LEU A 75 7.91 2.24 -6.91
N GLU A 76 8.80 2.43 -5.96
CA GLU A 76 9.21 1.41 -5.00
C GLU A 76 8.63 1.73 -3.63
N ILE A 77 8.15 0.70 -2.92
CA ILE A 77 7.54 0.81 -1.60
C ILE A 77 8.33 -0.06 -0.63
N TYR A 78 8.69 0.51 0.51
CA TYR A 78 9.54 -0.14 1.51
C TYR A 78 8.91 -0.14 2.89
N GLU A 79 9.26 -1.14 3.69
CA GLU A 79 9.12 -1.08 5.14
C GLU A 79 10.44 -0.61 5.73
N GLY A 80 10.42 0.53 6.42
CA GLY A 80 11.63 1.21 6.87
C GLY A 80 12.20 2.13 5.78
N ALA A 81 13.47 2.45 5.88
CA ALA A 81 14.15 3.25 4.88
C ALA A 81 14.48 2.42 3.63
N SER A 82 14.53 3.05 2.47
CA SER A 82 14.93 2.36 1.23
C SER A 82 16.34 1.78 1.31
N SER A 83 17.20 2.36 2.14
CA SER A 83 18.55 1.86 2.40
C SER A 83 18.58 0.49 3.12
N ASP A 84 17.50 0.11 3.79
CA ASP A 84 17.42 -1.16 4.49
C ASP A 84 17.00 -2.32 3.57
N ASN A 85 16.60 -2.03 2.35
CA ASN A 85 16.19 -2.99 1.32
C ASN A 85 14.99 -3.89 1.70
N ASP A 86 14.16 -3.47 2.62
CA ASP A 86 12.92 -4.19 2.95
C ASP A 86 11.81 -3.81 1.96
N LEU A 87 12.01 -4.20 0.71
CA LEU A 87 11.12 -3.89 -0.39
C LEU A 87 9.77 -4.62 -0.25
N ILE A 88 8.69 -3.85 -0.19
CA ILE A 88 7.33 -4.39 -0.16
C ILE A 88 6.83 -4.65 -1.59
N GLY A 89 7.06 -3.71 -2.49
CA GLY A 89 6.59 -3.84 -3.86
C GLY A 89 7.21 -2.82 -4.80
N VAL A 90 7.16 -3.18 -6.09
CA VAL A 90 7.57 -2.32 -7.20
C VAL A 90 6.36 -2.15 -8.10
N LEU A 91 5.90 -0.92 -8.24
CA LEU A 91 4.71 -0.60 -9.04
C LEU A 91 5.13 0.17 -10.29
N LYS A 92 4.87 -0.40 -11.44
CA LYS A 92 4.98 0.29 -12.72
C LYS A 92 3.84 1.30 -12.89
N PRO A 93 3.87 2.15 -13.93
CA PRO A 93 2.79 3.11 -14.15
C PRO A 93 1.39 2.49 -14.07
N ASN A 94 0.53 3.15 -13.29
CA ASN A 94 -0.87 2.77 -13.07
C ASN A 94 -1.12 1.46 -12.29
N GLU A 95 -0.08 0.78 -11.84
CA GLU A 95 -0.23 -0.40 -10.99
C GLU A 95 -0.54 -0.01 -9.55
N PHE A 96 -1.19 -0.91 -8.83
CA PHE A 96 -1.49 -0.72 -7.42
C PHE A 96 -1.16 -1.96 -6.58
N LEU A 97 -0.99 -1.73 -5.29
CA LEU A 97 -0.76 -2.75 -4.27
C LEU A 97 -1.81 -2.63 -3.18
N PHE A 98 -2.42 -3.74 -2.80
CA PHE A 98 -3.24 -3.83 -1.59
C PHE A 98 -2.72 -4.99 -0.75
N THR A 99 -2.38 -4.73 0.50
CA THR A 99 -1.82 -5.76 1.38
C THR A 99 -2.06 -5.45 2.86
N ILE A 100 -1.89 -6.47 3.68
CA ILE A 100 -1.85 -6.35 5.13
C ILE A 100 -0.44 -6.72 5.57
N ILE A 101 0.22 -5.81 6.27
CA ILE A 101 1.60 -5.97 6.74
C ILE A 101 1.62 -6.00 8.25
N ARG A 102 2.20 -7.03 8.83
CA ARG A 102 2.31 -7.20 10.28
C ARG A 102 3.66 -6.70 10.85
N GLY A 103 4.38 -5.93 10.05
CA GLY A 103 5.63 -5.30 10.49
C GLY A 103 5.39 -3.99 11.24
N THR A 104 6.42 -3.51 11.90
CA THR A 104 6.39 -2.29 12.72
C THR A 104 7.22 -1.16 12.15
N GLY A 105 7.79 -1.32 10.97
CA GLY A 105 8.58 -0.28 10.30
C GLY A 105 7.71 0.82 9.70
N THR A 106 8.31 1.99 9.48
CA THR A 106 7.70 3.08 8.71
C THR A 106 7.46 2.61 7.27
N THR A 107 6.31 2.93 6.69
CA THR A 107 6.08 2.69 5.27
C THR A 107 6.59 3.88 4.47
N THR A 108 7.54 3.65 3.58
CA THR A 108 8.13 4.69 2.73
C THR A 108 8.01 4.32 1.26
N ALA A 109 8.11 5.32 0.39
CA ALA A 109 8.08 5.13 -1.05
C ALA A 109 9.01 6.10 -1.76
N ARG A 110 9.54 5.70 -2.90
CA ARG A 110 10.39 6.55 -3.74
C ARG A 110 10.24 6.20 -5.22
N GLY A 111 10.45 7.20 -6.07
CA GLY A 111 10.55 6.97 -7.50
C GLY A 111 11.91 6.40 -7.87
N THR A 112 11.97 5.56 -8.90
CA THR A 112 13.24 4.94 -9.32
C THR A 112 14.05 5.81 -10.28
N SER A 113 13.39 6.49 -11.22
CA SER A 113 14.06 7.32 -12.24
C SER A 113 13.65 8.78 -12.18
N ASN A 114 12.40 9.04 -11.85
CA ASN A 114 11.84 10.38 -11.69
C ASN A 114 10.93 10.39 -10.48
N ALA A 115 10.54 11.58 -10.03
CA ALA A 115 9.52 11.70 -9.00
C ALA A 115 8.20 11.10 -9.48
N VAL A 116 7.51 10.40 -8.60
CA VAL A 116 6.24 9.72 -8.88
C VAL A 116 5.20 10.19 -7.89
N THR A 117 4.00 10.49 -8.37
CA THR A 117 2.87 10.72 -7.47
C THR A 117 2.22 9.39 -7.10
N ALA A 118 2.15 9.11 -5.82
CA ALA A 118 1.47 7.94 -5.29
C ALA A 118 0.15 8.33 -4.63
N GLU A 119 -0.90 7.57 -4.90
CA GLU A 119 -2.14 7.61 -4.14
C GLU A 119 -2.11 6.50 -3.10
N TYR A 120 -2.48 6.81 -1.86
CA TYR A 120 -2.34 5.84 -0.79
C TYR A 120 -3.47 5.92 0.22
N PHE A 121 -3.71 4.78 0.87
CA PHE A 121 -4.56 4.65 2.03
C PHE A 121 -3.92 3.62 2.97
N ALA A 122 -3.60 4.04 4.17
CA ALA A 122 -2.95 3.19 5.16
C ALA A 122 -3.65 3.33 6.51
N VAL A 123 -3.87 2.20 7.18
CA VAL A 123 -4.55 2.14 8.47
C VAL A 123 -3.73 1.30 9.43
N GLU A 124 -3.39 1.86 10.57
CA GLU A 124 -2.73 1.10 11.63
C GLU A 124 -3.66 0.04 12.21
N ILE A 125 -3.14 -1.16 12.40
CA ILE A 125 -3.85 -2.24 13.08
C ILE A 125 -3.46 -2.19 14.55
N ASP A 126 -4.47 -2.12 15.43
CA ASP A 126 -4.27 -2.16 16.87
C ASP A 126 -3.81 -3.55 17.33
N SER A 127 -3.08 -3.59 18.43
CA SER A 127 -2.66 -4.84 19.06
C SER A 127 -3.81 -5.73 19.49
N ALA A 128 -5.01 -5.16 19.68
CA ALA A 128 -6.23 -5.89 20.05
C ALA A 128 -6.97 -6.47 18.83
N ALA A 129 -6.54 -6.13 17.62
CA ALA A 129 -7.21 -6.56 16.38
C ALA A 129 -6.81 -7.98 15.98
#